data_1cbff653db01292b82f63703e3bf3829
#
_entry.id   1cbff653db01292b82f63703e3bf3829
#
_cell.length_a   1.000
_cell.length_b   1.000
_cell.length_c   1.000
_cell.angle_alpha   90.00
_cell.angle_beta   90.00
_cell.angle_gamma   90.00
#
_symmetry.space_group_name_H-M   'P 1'
#
loop_
_entity.id
_entity.type
_entity.pdbx_description
1 polymer ?
#
loop_
_entity_poly.entity_id
_entity_poly.type
_entity_poly.pdbx_seq_one_letter_code
_entity_poly.pdbx_strand_id
1 'polypeptide(L)'
;MRILILGAGKMGSFFTDVLSFEHETAVFDVDPKRLRFVYNTYRYTTLEEIEEFKPELVINAATVKYTLDAFHQVLPALPKDCIISDIASVKTGLKEFYDQCGFRYVSTH
;
A
#
# COMPACT_ATOMS: atom_id res chain seq x y z
N MET A 1 -6.02 -11.98 -6.95
CA MET A 1 -5.21 -10.76 -7.15
C MET A 1 -4.29 -10.56 -5.96
N ARG A 2 -3.07 -10.15 -6.22
CA ARG A 2 -2.12 -9.84 -5.14
C ARG A 2 -2.22 -8.35 -4.82
N ILE A 3 -2.58 -8.05 -3.59
CA ILE A 3 -2.82 -6.68 -3.14
C ILE A 3 -1.87 -6.34 -1.99
N LEU A 4 -1.12 -5.26 -2.15
CA LEU A 4 -0.26 -4.73 -1.10
C LEU A 4 -0.94 -3.52 -0.45
N ILE A 5 -1.02 -3.55 0.87
CA ILE A 5 -1.59 -2.44 1.65
C ILE A 5 -0.45 -1.75 2.39
N LEU A 6 -0.34 -0.44 2.22
CA LEU A 6 0.66 0.35 2.91
C LEU A 6 0.07 0.95 4.18
N GLY A 7 0.70 0.68 5.31
CA GLY A 7 0.26 1.18 6.60
C GLY A 7 -0.65 0.21 7.32
N ALA A 8 -0.33 -0.08 8.58
CA ALA A 8 -1.05 -1.05 9.41
C ALA A 8 -1.93 -0.37 10.47
N GLY A 9 -2.39 0.86 10.21
CA GLY A 9 -3.33 1.55 11.08
C GLY A 9 -4.75 1.00 10.94
N LYS A 10 -5.74 1.72 11.48
CA LYS A 10 -7.14 1.24 11.48
C LYS A 10 -7.66 0.95 10.09
N MET A 11 -7.44 1.86 9.13
CA MET A 11 -7.94 1.69 7.77
C MET A 11 -7.20 0.56 7.05
N GLY A 12 -5.88 0.47 7.24
CA GLY A 12 -5.09 -0.61 6.65
C GLY A 12 -5.55 -1.97 7.15
N SER A 13 -5.77 -2.10 8.46
CA SER A 13 -6.27 -3.33 9.05
C SER A 13 -7.67 -3.69 8.55
N PHE A 14 -8.54 -2.70 8.42
CA PHE A 14 -9.89 -2.89 7.90
C PHE A 14 -9.85 -3.43 6.46
N PHE A 15 -9.08 -2.81 5.59
CA PHE A 15 -8.96 -3.27 4.20
C PHE A 15 -8.36 -4.66 4.13
N THR A 16 -7.38 -4.94 4.97
CA THR A 16 -6.78 -6.28 5.03
C THR A 16 -7.83 -7.33 5.37
N ASP A 17 -8.63 -7.08 6.39
CA ASP A 17 -9.66 -8.01 6.80
C ASP A 17 -10.68 -8.27 5.69
N VAL A 18 -11.11 -7.21 5.00
CA VAL A 18 -12.12 -7.34 3.96
C VAL A 18 -11.55 -8.05 2.72
N LEU A 19 -10.35 -7.66 2.30
CA LEU A 19 -9.80 -8.15 1.03
C LEU A 19 -9.17 -9.53 1.13
N SER A 20 -8.75 -9.96 2.32
CA SER A 20 -8.10 -11.26 2.48
C SER A 20 -9.03 -12.44 2.22
N PHE A 21 -10.34 -12.23 2.18
CA PHE A 21 -11.29 -13.30 1.87
C PHE A 21 -11.18 -13.81 0.43
N GLU A 22 -10.85 -12.94 -0.51
CA GLU A 22 -10.85 -13.28 -1.94
C GLU A 22 -9.53 -13.04 -2.64
N HIS A 23 -8.57 -12.42 -1.97
CA HIS A 23 -7.30 -12.02 -2.58
C HIS A 23 -6.11 -12.41 -1.70
N GLU A 24 -4.97 -12.56 -2.33
CA GLU A 24 -3.71 -12.65 -1.58
C GLU A 24 -3.35 -11.23 -1.15
N THR A 25 -3.24 -10.99 0.14
CA THR A 25 -2.94 -9.66 0.67
C THR A 25 -1.64 -9.68 1.46
N ALA A 26 -0.94 -8.55 1.42
CA ALA A 26 0.22 -8.29 2.26
C ALA A 26 0.10 -6.87 2.79
N VAL A 27 0.58 -6.64 4.01
CA VAL A 27 0.64 -5.32 4.61
C VAL A 27 2.10 -4.96 4.82
N PHE A 28 2.48 -3.78 4.36
CA PHE A 28 3.82 -3.25 4.56
C PHE A 28 3.77 -2.09 5.55
N ASP A 29 4.61 -2.15 6.56
CA ASP A 29 4.84 -1.05 7.49
C ASP A 29 6.28 -1.13 7.96
N VAL A 30 6.97 0.01 7.98
CA VAL A 30 8.36 0.05 8.46
C VAL A 30 8.46 -0.19 9.96
N ASP A 31 7.38 -0.03 10.69
CA ASP A 31 7.33 -0.29 12.13
C ASP A 31 6.71 -1.66 12.39
N PRO A 32 7.52 -2.67 12.74
CA PRO A 32 6.99 -4.02 12.98
C PRO A 32 5.98 -4.08 14.13
N LYS A 33 6.01 -3.11 15.04
CA LYS A 33 5.04 -3.08 16.14
C LYS A 33 3.63 -2.84 15.66
N ARG A 34 3.45 -2.11 14.55
CA ARG A 34 2.14 -1.88 13.97
C ARG A 34 1.57 -3.14 13.33
N LEU A 35 2.43 -4.02 12.85
CA LEU A 35 2.04 -5.25 12.17
C LEU A 35 1.52 -6.33 13.15
N ARG A 36 1.76 -6.19 14.43
CA ARG A 36 1.37 -7.21 15.42
C ARG A 36 -0.13 -7.45 15.48
N PHE A 37 -0.94 -6.51 15.04
CA PHE A 37 -2.40 -6.64 15.03
C PHE A 37 -2.96 -7.05 13.67
N VAL A 38 -2.09 -7.36 12.72
CA VAL A 38 -2.50 -7.81 11.40
C VAL A 38 -2.49 -9.32 11.36
N TYR A 39 -3.62 -9.92 11.01
CA TYR A 39 -3.80 -11.37 10.99
C TYR A 39 -4.23 -11.84 9.61
N ASN A 40 -3.98 -13.11 9.32
CA ASN A 40 -4.44 -13.77 8.10
C ASN A 40 -3.89 -13.16 6.80
N THR A 41 -2.72 -12.51 6.88
CA THR A 41 -2.10 -11.90 5.72
C THR A 41 -0.58 -11.89 5.92
N TYR A 42 0.15 -11.63 4.85
CA TYR A 42 1.60 -11.47 4.95
C TYR A 42 1.91 -10.13 5.59
N ARG A 43 2.94 -10.11 6.43
CA ARG A 43 3.40 -8.90 7.12
C ARG A 43 4.81 -8.60 6.66
N TYR A 44 4.98 -7.50 5.94
CA TYR A 44 6.26 -7.14 5.32
C TYR A 44 6.83 -5.88 5.94
N THR A 45 8.14 -5.88 6.13
CA THR A 45 8.89 -4.72 6.63
C THR A 45 10.04 -4.34 5.70
N THR A 46 10.30 -5.11 4.65
CA THR A 46 11.41 -4.87 3.72
C THR A 46 10.90 -4.77 2.29
N LEU A 47 11.68 -4.06 1.46
CA LEU A 47 11.35 -3.92 0.04
C LEU A 47 11.56 -5.22 -0.73
N GLU A 48 12.51 -6.04 -0.31
CA GLU A 48 12.75 -7.35 -0.93
C GLU A 48 11.52 -8.24 -0.86
N GLU A 49 10.81 -8.20 0.26
CA GLU A 49 9.56 -8.95 0.41
C GLU A 49 8.50 -8.49 -0.57
N ILE A 50 8.42 -7.16 -0.81
CA ILE A 50 7.49 -6.59 -1.79
C ILE A 50 7.86 -7.04 -3.21
N GLU A 51 9.15 -7.03 -3.53
CA GLU A 51 9.61 -7.47 -4.85
C GLU A 51 9.23 -8.91 -5.12
N GLU A 52 9.36 -9.79 -4.14
CA GLU A 52 8.99 -11.20 -4.28
C GLU A 52 7.48 -11.38 -4.40
N PHE A 53 6.71 -10.59 -3.67
CA PHE A 53 5.25 -10.66 -3.70
C PHE A 53 4.66 -10.27 -5.05
N LYS A 54 5.28 -9.31 -5.73
CA LYS A 54 4.84 -8.80 -7.04
C LYS A 54 3.38 -8.36 -7.01
N PRO A 55 3.06 -7.33 -6.22
CA PRO A 55 1.67 -6.87 -6.11
C PRO A 55 1.12 -6.36 -7.44
N GLU A 56 -0.14 -6.65 -7.68
CA GLU A 56 -0.87 -6.16 -8.85
C GLU A 56 -1.57 -4.84 -8.53
N LEU A 57 -1.92 -4.63 -7.26
CA LEU A 57 -2.57 -3.42 -6.77
C LEU A 57 -1.94 -3.01 -5.45
N VAL A 58 -1.70 -1.73 -5.29
CA VAL A 58 -1.25 -1.15 -4.02
C VAL A 58 -2.33 -0.20 -3.52
N ILE A 59 -2.76 -0.39 -2.27
CA ILE A 59 -3.69 0.53 -1.60
C ILE A 59 -2.91 1.23 -0.48
N ASN A 60 -2.72 2.54 -0.63
CA ASN A 60 -2.00 3.32 0.36
C ASN A 60 -2.97 3.77 1.45
N ALA A 61 -2.91 3.11 2.61
CA ALA A 61 -3.74 3.41 3.76
C ALA A 61 -2.96 4.13 4.86
N ALA A 62 -1.80 4.69 4.53
CA ALA A 62 -1.02 5.49 5.46
C ALA A 62 -1.78 6.77 5.82
N THR A 63 -1.48 7.34 6.98
CA THR A 63 -2.11 8.61 7.36
C THR A 63 -1.76 9.71 6.36
N VAL A 64 -2.61 10.72 6.25
CA VAL A 64 -2.47 11.81 5.29
C VAL A 64 -1.04 12.37 5.28
N LYS A 65 -0.47 12.55 6.45
CA LYS A 65 0.88 13.10 6.59
C LYS A 65 1.95 12.25 5.90
N TYR A 66 1.77 10.94 5.84
CA TYR A 66 2.79 10.01 5.37
C TYR A 66 2.46 9.35 4.02
N THR A 67 1.35 9.73 3.39
CA THR A 67 0.91 9.09 2.14
C THR A 67 1.97 9.16 1.05
N LEU A 68 2.53 10.34 0.80
CA LEU A 68 3.55 10.51 -0.23
C LEU A 68 4.83 9.76 0.12
N ASP A 69 5.26 9.83 1.37
CA ASP A 69 6.46 9.14 1.83
C ASP A 69 6.32 7.63 1.65
N ALA A 70 5.15 7.09 1.96
CA ALA A 70 4.90 5.66 1.81
C ALA A 70 5.01 5.23 0.35
N PHE A 71 4.44 6.00 -0.58
CA PHE A 71 4.58 5.71 -2.00
C PHE A 71 6.04 5.77 -2.44
N HIS A 72 6.74 6.85 -2.13
CA HIS A 72 8.14 7.00 -2.54
C HIS A 72 9.01 5.86 -2.03
N GLN A 73 8.71 5.36 -0.85
CA GLN A 73 9.47 4.28 -0.24
C GLN A 73 9.32 2.97 -1.01
N VAL A 74 8.13 2.65 -1.50
CA VAL A 74 7.86 1.34 -2.10
C VAL A 74 7.93 1.32 -3.62
N LEU A 75 7.86 2.47 -4.31
CA LEU A 75 7.86 2.50 -5.77
C LEU A 75 8.96 1.67 -6.41
N PRO A 76 10.22 1.72 -5.94
CA PRO A 76 11.28 0.94 -6.57
C PRO A 76 11.07 -0.57 -6.53
N ALA A 77 10.24 -1.05 -5.60
CA ALA A 77 10.00 -2.48 -5.42
C ALA A 77 8.78 -2.98 -6.19
N LEU A 78 8.02 -2.10 -6.84
CA LEU A 78 6.77 -2.47 -7.50
C LEU A 78 6.98 -2.90 -8.95
N PRO A 79 6.23 -3.91 -9.44
CA PRO A 79 6.21 -4.22 -10.86
C PRO A 79 5.70 -3.02 -11.68
N LYS A 80 6.18 -2.88 -12.91
CA LYS A 80 5.83 -1.73 -13.75
C LYS A 80 4.34 -1.66 -14.10
N ASP A 81 3.67 -2.79 -14.13
CA ASP A 81 2.24 -2.87 -14.47
C ASP A 81 1.34 -2.81 -13.23
N CYS A 82 1.91 -2.61 -12.07
CA CYS A 82 1.16 -2.46 -10.82
C CYS A 82 0.30 -1.20 -10.87
N ILE A 83 -0.93 -1.30 -10.35
CA ILE A 83 -1.82 -0.15 -10.20
C ILE A 83 -1.68 0.36 -8.77
N ILE A 84 -1.51 1.66 -8.61
CA ILE A 84 -1.41 2.26 -7.28
C ILE A 84 -2.66 3.06 -6.97
N SER A 85 -3.04 3.09 -5.70
CA SER A 85 -4.23 3.81 -5.24
C SER A 85 -4.01 4.33 -3.83
N ASP A 86 -4.85 5.27 -3.44
CA ASP A 86 -4.84 5.83 -2.08
C ASP A 86 -6.26 6.01 -1.57
N ILE A 87 -6.39 6.16 -0.25
CA ILE A 87 -7.66 6.45 0.40
C ILE A 87 -7.61 7.79 1.14
N ALA A 88 -6.61 8.62 0.83
CA ALA A 88 -6.45 9.91 1.52
C ALA A 88 -7.60 10.85 1.22
N SER A 89 -8.14 11.49 2.26
CA SER A 89 -9.19 12.50 2.10
C SER A 89 -8.60 13.86 1.72
N VAL A 90 -7.34 14.10 2.03
CA VAL A 90 -6.61 15.32 1.63
C VAL A 90 -5.59 14.94 0.59
N LYS A 91 -5.65 15.56 -0.58
CA LYS A 91 -4.86 15.17 -1.75
C LYS A 91 -3.67 16.08 -2.06
N THR A 92 -3.19 16.84 -1.07
CA THR A 92 -2.07 17.77 -1.27
C THR A 92 -0.84 17.05 -1.81
N GLY A 93 -0.38 17.46 -2.98
CA GLY A 93 0.80 16.87 -3.63
C GLY A 93 0.57 15.55 -4.33
N LEU A 94 -0.58 14.89 -4.13
CA LEU A 94 -0.83 13.58 -4.74
C LEU A 94 -1.02 13.66 -6.26
N LYS A 95 -1.68 14.71 -6.73
CA LYS A 95 -1.88 14.86 -8.17
C LYS A 95 -0.55 14.95 -8.91
N GLU A 96 0.34 15.79 -8.42
CA GLU A 96 1.68 15.95 -9.00
C GLU A 96 2.46 14.64 -8.91
N PHE A 97 2.35 13.94 -7.80
CA PHE A 97 2.99 12.64 -7.64
C PHE A 97 2.50 11.67 -8.71
N TYR A 98 1.18 11.52 -8.88
CA TYR A 98 0.63 10.59 -9.84
C TYR A 98 1.01 10.94 -11.28
N ASP A 99 1.05 12.23 -11.61
CA ASP A 99 1.43 12.68 -12.95
C ASP A 99 2.86 12.28 -13.30
N GLN A 100 3.72 12.09 -12.32
CA GLN A 100 5.15 11.83 -12.51
C GLN A 100 5.59 10.41 -12.16
N CYS A 101 4.73 9.61 -11.52
CA CYS A 101 5.17 8.34 -10.95
C CYS A 101 5.38 7.22 -11.98
N GLY A 102 4.80 7.33 -13.16
CA GLY A 102 4.96 6.31 -14.21
C GLY A 102 4.07 5.09 -14.04
N PHE A 103 3.19 5.06 -13.04
CA PHE A 103 2.27 3.95 -12.80
C PHE A 103 0.85 4.35 -13.11
N ARG A 104 0.02 3.35 -13.48
CA ARG A 104 -1.42 3.57 -13.53
C ARG A 104 -1.92 3.77 -12.10
N TYR A 105 -2.90 4.63 -11.93
CA TYR A 105 -3.37 4.93 -10.58
C TYR A 105 -4.89 5.13 -10.54
N VAL A 106 -5.45 4.89 -9.35
CA VAL A 106 -6.84 5.21 -9.02
C VAL A 106 -6.81 5.99 -7.71
N SER A 107 -7.29 7.22 -7.73
CA SER A 107 -7.37 8.03 -6.52
C SER A 107 -8.83 8.06 -6.06
N THR A 108 -9.08 7.52 -4.87
CA THR A 108 -10.43 7.48 -4.31
C THR A 108 -10.68 8.72 -3.46
N HIS A 109 -11.87 9.23 -3.60
CA HIS A 109 -12.26 10.34 -2.76
C HIS A 109 -13.73 10.48 -2.65
#